data_e76c7fff2ae376134578b0a91e938dae
#
_entry.id   e76c7fff2ae376134578b0a91e938dae
#
_cell.length_a   1.000
_cell.length_b   1.000
_cell.length_c   1.000
_cell.angle_alpha   90.00
_cell.angle_beta   90.00
_cell.angle_gamma   90.00
#
_symmetry.space_group_name_H-M   'P 1'
#
loop_
_entity.id
_entity.type
_entity.pdbx_description
1 polymer ?
#
loop_
_entity_poly.entity_id
_entity_poly.type
_entity_poly.pdbx_seq_one_letter_code
_entity_poly.pdbx_strand_id
1 'polypeptide(L)'
;YLGVTEPALFGVNLKYGFPLICGMAGSCIAAMISVGSGVQAFSIGVGGLPGILSIKPEFYLYFLLAMAVAIVVPFLLTLIVGKEKLSNTDFLGEDIEMTAADTEKSEADTAKEGAAEGIATAPKEEALTELKAGLSGKVIPLDDVPDNVFSQHVMGDGIAIEPSSDTVVAPADSTVNAVMADTGHACGLTFANGMELLIHVGVDTVDMNGEGFALLVEEGQKVRAGEGLIRFDKEKIHAAGHPSVTVFIVTEEGSAKNIEYLSGMEAEAGETPVIRFE
;
A
#
# COMPACT_ATOMS: atom_id res chain seq x y z
N TYR A 1 -1.84 -21.37 -4.65
CA TYR A 1 -1.92 -22.71 -3.99
C TYR A 1 -0.68 -23.04 -3.17
N LEU A 2 0.39 -22.26 -3.24
CA LEU A 2 1.67 -22.47 -2.55
C LEU A 2 1.77 -21.74 -1.19
N GLY A 3 0.69 -21.17 -0.68
CA GLY A 3 0.64 -20.54 0.64
C GLY A 3 1.22 -19.11 0.70
N VAL A 4 1.43 -18.46 -0.45
CA VAL A 4 1.82 -17.06 -0.50
C VAL A 4 0.58 -16.21 -0.19
N THR A 5 0.59 -15.50 0.93
CA THR A 5 -0.58 -14.76 1.46
C THR A 5 -0.45 -13.25 1.33
N GLU A 6 0.76 -12.75 1.07
CA GLU A 6 1.09 -11.33 1.07
C GLU A 6 0.22 -10.51 0.09
N PRO A 7 0.04 -10.89 -1.18
CA PRO A 7 -0.77 -10.10 -2.12
C PRO A 7 -2.24 -9.98 -1.68
N ALA A 8 -2.80 -11.07 -1.14
CA ALA A 8 -4.16 -11.06 -0.63
C ALA A 8 -4.30 -10.28 0.69
N LEU A 9 -3.25 -10.33 1.53
CA LEU A 9 -3.22 -9.61 2.79
C LEU A 9 -3.20 -8.09 2.56
N PHE A 10 -2.26 -7.62 1.76
CA PHE A 10 -2.09 -6.18 1.52
C PHE A 10 -3.11 -5.63 0.51
N GLY A 11 -3.38 -6.32 -0.60
CA GLY A 11 -4.27 -5.85 -1.65
C GLY A 11 -5.76 -5.84 -1.27
N VAL A 12 -6.22 -6.76 -0.42
CA VAL A 12 -7.65 -6.91 -0.12
C VAL A 12 -7.93 -6.84 1.39
N ASN A 13 -7.22 -7.65 2.18
CA ASN A 13 -7.58 -7.83 3.58
C ASN A 13 -7.35 -6.58 4.43
N LEU A 14 -6.24 -5.86 4.21
CA LEU A 14 -5.95 -4.62 4.92
C LEU A 14 -6.72 -3.44 4.32
N LYS A 15 -6.84 -3.36 3.00
CA LYS A 15 -7.59 -2.29 2.31
C LYS A 15 -9.05 -2.18 2.80
N TYR A 16 -9.74 -3.30 2.92
CA TYR A 16 -11.15 -3.33 3.32
C TYR A 16 -11.37 -3.68 4.80
N GLY A 17 -10.39 -4.22 5.50
CA GLY A 17 -10.44 -4.60 6.91
C GLY A 17 -11.37 -5.78 7.24
N PHE A 18 -12.64 -5.74 6.77
CA PHE A 18 -13.62 -6.79 7.08
C PHE A 18 -13.26 -8.19 6.54
N PRO A 19 -12.56 -8.39 5.37
CA PRO A 19 -12.18 -9.72 4.94
C PRO A 19 -11.19 -10.39 5.89
N LEU A 20 -10.31 -9.60 6.51
CA LEU A 20 -9.38 -10.09 7.52
C LEU A 20 -10.13 -10.66 8.73
N ILE A 21 -11.14 -9.94 9.25
CA ILE A 21 -11.97 -10.39 10.37
C ILE A 21 -12.73 -11.68 10.02
N CYS A 22 -13.27 -11.76 8.80
CA CYS A 22 -13.94 -12.97 8.30
C CYS A 22 -12.95 -14.15 8.22
N GLY A 23 -11.72 -13.91 7.77
CA GLY A 23 -10.64 -14.88 7.72
C GLY A 23 -10.26 -15.41 9.11
N MET A 24 -10.12 -14.52 10.09
CA MET A 24 -9.86 -14.88 11.48
C MET A 24 -10.97 -15.77 12.08
N ALA A 25 -12.23 -15.43 11.84
CA ALA A 25 -13.37 -16.24 12.31
C ALA A 25 -13.34 -17.66 11.72
N GLY A 26 -13.11 -17.81 10.42
CA GLY A 26 -12.99 -19.11 9.77
C GLY A 26 -11.80 -19.92 10.28
N SER A 27 -10.67 -19.27 10.48
CA SER A 27 -9.46 -19.91 11.02
C SER A 27 -9.65 -20.40 12.45
N CYS A 28 -10.36 -19.64 13.30
CA CYS A 28 -10.71 -20.06 14.67
C CYS A 28 -11.54 -21.34 14.67
N ILE A 29 -12.58 -21.43 13.81
CA ILE A 29 -13.43 -22.63 13.71
C ILE A 29 -12.63 -23.83 13.20
N ALA A 30 -11.79 -23.65 12.18
CA ALA A 30 -10.93 -24.71 11.65
C ALA A 30 -9.91 -25.19 12.69
N ALA A 31 -9.34 -24.29 13.48
CA ALA A 31 -8.44 -24.65 14.57
C ALA A 31 -9.16 -25.47 15.66
N MET A 32 -10.38 -25.10 16.06
CA MET A 32 -11.18 -25.87 17.00
C MET A 32 -11.47 -27.29 16.52
N ILE A 33 -11.75 -27.46 15.21
CA ILE A 33 -11.95 -28.79 14.61
C ILE A 33 -10.64 -29.59 14.66
N SER A 34 -9.52 -29.00 14.26
CA SER A 34 -8.22 -29.69 14.23
C SER A 34 -7.76 -30.10 15.63
N VAL A 35 -7.85 -29.21 16.60
CA VAL A 35 -7.46 -29.48 18.00
C VAL A 35 -8.43 -30.45 18.66
N GLY A 36 -9.74 -30.24 18.48
CA GLY A 36 -10.78 -31.11 19.07
C GLY A 36 -10.75 -32.55 18.52
N SER A 37 -10.30 -32.73 17.27
CA SER A 37 -10.12 -34.06 16.65
C SER A 37 -8.75 -34.67 16.91
N GLY A 38 -7.85 -33.96 17.61
CA GLY A 38 -6.52 -34.47 17.96
C GLY A 38 -5.61 -34.68 16.74
N VAL A 39 -5.77 -33.90 15.67
CA VAL A 39 -4.96 -34.00 14.45
C VAL A 39 -3.48 -33.92 14.79
N GLN A 40 -2.72 -34.93 14.32
CA GLN A 40 -1.28 -35.04 14.53
C GLN A 40 -0.53 -35.05 13.19
N ALA A 41 0.60 -34.36 13.14
CA ALA A 41 1.52 -34.36 12.01
C ALA A 41 2.78 -35.19 12.34
N PHE A 42 3.40 -35.77 11.31
CA PHE A 42 4.69 -36.44 11.40
C PHE A 42 5.86 -35.44 11.45
N SER A 43 5.69 -34.32 10.76
CA SER A 43 6.75 -33.31 10.62
C SER A 43 6.15 -31.93 10.41
N ILE A 44 6.98 -30.90 10.56
CA ILE A 44 6.66 -29.54 10.10
C ILE A 44 6.71 -29.54 8.58
N GLY A 45 5.58 -29.33 7.93
CA GLY A 45 5.44 -29.32 6.48
C GLY A 45 5.08 -27.96 5.93
N VAL A 46 5.07 -27.85 4.60
CA VAL A 46 4.55 -26.68 3.90
C VAL A 46 3.06 -26.49 4.15
N GLY A 47 2.61 -25.25 4.23
CA GLY A 47 1.20 -24.91 4.41
C GLY A 47 0.33 -25.25 3.19
N GLY A 48 -0.97 -25.08 3.33
CA GLY A 48 -1.94 -25.30 2.26
C GLY A 48 -2.21 -26.76 1.94
N LEU A 49 -2.68 -27.05 0.71
CA LEU A 49 -3.04 -28.40 0.28
C LEU A 49 -1.89 -29.43 0.38
N PRO A 50 -0.64 -29.08 0.06
CA PRO A 50 0.47 -30.01 0.24
C PRO A 50 0.72 -30.44 1.69
N GLY A 51 0.23 -29.64 2.67
CA GLY A 51 0.35 -29.96 4.09
C GLY A 51 -0.26 -31.29 4.51
N ILE A 52 -1.21 -31.85 3.73
CA ILE A 52 -1.80 -33.16 3.98
C ILE A 52 -0.75 -34.28 4.04
N LEU A 53 0.34 -34.14 3.30
CA LEU A 53 1.44 -35.10 3.29
C LEU A 53 2.18 -35.19 4.63
N SER A 54 2.09 -34.14 5.43
CA SER A 54 2.71 -34.09 6.76
C SER A 54 1.80 -34.61 7.87
N ILE A 55 0.52 -34.90 7.57
CA ILE A 55 -0.48 -35.36 8.54
C ILE A 55 -0.50 -36.91 8.56
N LYS A 56 -0.73 -37.49 9.74
CA LYS A 56 -0.94 -38.93 9.87
C LYS A 56 -2.20 -39.38 9.13
N PRO A 57 -2.21 -40.47 8.38
CA PRO A 57 -3.32 -40.92 7.52
C PRO A 57 -4.67 -41.04 8.25
N GLU A 58 -4.65 -41.42 9.52
CA GLU A 58 -5.84 -41.57 10.36
C GLU A 58 -6.59 -40.23 10.60
N PHE A 59 -5.91 -39.08 10.38
CA PHE A 59 -6.47 -37.74 10.58
C PHE A 59 -6.77 -37.03 9.26
N TYR A 60 -6.57 -37.64 8.10
CA TYR A 60 -6.81 -36.96 6.80
C TYR A 60 -8.22 -36.39 6.67
N LEU A 61 -9.24 -37.12 7.11
CA LEU A 61 -10.62 -36.69 7.02
C LEU A 61 -10.88 -35.41 7.87
N TYR A 62 -10.37 -35.37 9.09
CA TYR A 62 -10.52 -34.20 9.97
C TYR A 62 -9.71 -33.02 9.49
N PHE A 63 -8.52 -33.26 8.92
CA PHE A 63 -7.69 -32.22 8.33
C PHE A 63 -8.37 -31.62 7.09
N LEU A 64 -8.91 -32.45 6.20
CA LEU A 64 -9.67 -31.98 5.03
C LEU A 64 -10.92 -31.22 5.42
N LEU A 65 -11.64 -31.68 6.46
CA LEU A 65 -12.80 -30.96 6.99
C LEU A 65 -12.41 -29.57 7.54
N ALA A 66 -11.35 -29.51 8.33
CA ALA A 66 -10.84 -28.25 8.86
C ALA A 66 -10.40 -27.29 7.75
N MET A 67 -9.73 -27.80 6.70
CA MET A 67 -9.38 -27.01 5.52
C MET A 67 -10.59 -26.50 4.75
N ALA A 68 -11.59 -27.37 4.54
CA ALA A 68 -12.83 -26.97 3.87
C ALA A 68 -13.53 -25.83 4.66
N VAL A 69 -13.60 -25.92 5.99
CA VAL A 69 -14.16 -24.88 6.85
C VAL A 69 -13.33 -23.60 6.79
N ALA A 70 -11.99 -23.69 6.80
CA ALA A 70 -11.08 -22.56 6.71
C ALA A 70 -11.21 -21.77 5.39
N ILE A 71 -11.69 -22.41 4.32
CA ILE A 71 -11.92 -21.77 3.01
C ILE A 71 -13.38 -21.28 2.90
N VAL A 72 -14.34 -22.16 3.17
CA VAL A 72 -15.77 -21.87 2.91
C VAL A 72 -16.34 -20.83 3.86
N VAL A 73 -15.99 -20.90 5.15
CA VAL A 73 -16.57 -19.97 6.14
C VAL A 73 -16.13 -18.53 5.89
N PRO A 74 -14.83 -18.21 5.72
CA PRO A 74 -14.41 -16.85 5.38
C PRO A 74 -15.00 -16.38 4.06
N PHE A 75 -15.04 -17.23 3.04
CA PHE A 75 -15.60 -16.89 1.73
C PHE A 75 -17.07 -16.48 1.84
N LEU A 76 -17.91 -17.27 2.51
CA LEU A 76 -19.32 -16.96 2.70
C LEU A 76 -19.54 -15.71 3.56
N LEU A 77 -18.77 -15.56 4.66
CA LEU A 77 -18.85 -14.39 5.51
C LEU A 77 -18.45 -13.12 4.75
N THR A 78 -17.36 -13.19 3.96
CA THR A 78 -16.90 -12.06 3.15
C THR A 78 -17.94 -11.69 2.07
N LEU A 79 -18.60 -12.66 1.46
CA LEU A 79 -19.70 -12.38 0.49
C LEU A 79 -20.89 -11.71 1.16
N ILE A 80 -21.29 -12.16 2.36
CA ILE A 80 -22.43 -11.59 3.08
C ILE A 80 -22.11 -10.16 3.54
N VAL A 81 -20.98 -9.98 4.24
CA VAL A 81 -20.57 -8.68 4.77
C VAL A 81 -20.19 -7.72 3.64
N GLY A 82 -19.55 -8.23 2.58
CA GLY A 82 -19.17 -7.44 1.42
C GLY A 82 -20.35 -6.82 0.69
N LYS A 83 -21.46 -7.56 0.55
CA LYS A 83 -22.69 -7.01 -0.04
C LYS A 83 -23.30 -5.84 0.72
N GLU A 84 -23.05 -5.77 2.03
CA GLU A 84 -23.54 -4.67 2.87
C GLU A 84 -22.56 -3.50 2.95
N LYS A 85 -21.26 -3.77 2.85
CA LYS A 85 -20.21 -2.77 3.05
C LYS A 85 -19.62 -2.19 1.76
N LEU A 86 -19.68 -2.94 0.66
CA LEU A 86 -19.19 -2.48 -0.64
C LEU A 86 -20.36 -1.89 -1.42
N SER A 87 -20.23 -0.64 -1.87
CA SER A 87 -21.17 -0.02 -2.80
C SER A 87 -21.16 -0.77 -4.13
N ASN A 88 -22.25 -0.70 -4.90
CA ASN A 88 -22.34 -1.33 -6.21
C ASN A 88 -21.25 -0.84 -7.20
N THR A 89 -20.66 0.32 -6.94
CA THR A 89 -19.54 0.91 -7.68
C THR A 89 -18.22 0.17 -7.49
N ASP A 90 -18.02 -0.50 -6.34
CA ASP A 90 -16.78 -1.26 -6.08
C ASP A 90 -16.76 -2.62 -6.78
N PHE A 91 -17.91 -3.09 -7.32
CA PHE A 91 -18.05 -4.38 -8.00
C PHE A 91 -17.99 -4.30 -9.53
N LEU A 92 -18.28 -3.15 -10.08
CA LEU A 92 -18.35 -2.91 -11.52
C LEU A 92 -17.48 -1.68 -11.78
N GLY A 93 -16.29 -1.87 -12.33
CA GLY A 93 -15.45 -0.77 -12.76
C GLY A 93 -16.06 -0.02 -13.94
N GLU A 94 -17.20 0.66 -13.73
CA GLU A 94 -17.85 1.49 -14.74
C GLU A 94 -18.60 2.67 -14.11
N ASP A 95 -18.20 3.85 -14.55
CA ASP A 95 -18.95 5.11 -14.68
C ASP A 95 -19.72 5.65 -13.47
N ILE A 96 -19.07 6.56 -12.75
CA ILE A 96 -19.72 7.40 -11.74
C ILE A 96 -20.31 8.63 -12.43
N GLU A 97 -21.62 8.62 -12.73
CA GLU A 97 -22.40 9.85 -12.78
C GLU A 97 -22.69 10.32 -11.35
N MET A 98 -22.01 11.39 -10.93
CA MET A 98 -22.30 12.05 -9.66
C MET A 98 -23.67 12.72 -9.71
N THR A 99 -24.66 12.15 -9.06
CA THR A 99 -25.85 12.90 -8.66
C THR A 99 -25.60 13.56 -7.30
N ALA A 100 -25.55 14.88 -7.36
CA ALA A 100 -25.50 15.76 -6.18
C ALA A 100 -26.80 15.65 -5.36
N ALA A 101 -26.76 14.86 -4.30
CA ALA A 101 -27.74 14.95 -3.21
C ALA A 101 -27.23 14.12 -2.02
N ASP A 102 -26.43 14.75 -1.16
CA ASP A 102 -26.33 14.49 0.28
C ASP A 102 -25.26 15.41 0.92
N THR A 103 -25.41 16.71 0.65
CA THR A 103 -24.69 17.72 1.40
C THR A 103 -25.70 18.57 2.16
N GLU A 104 -26.25 18.01 3.24
CA GLU A 104 -26.87 18.82 4.31
C GLU A 104 -26.94 17.97 5.58
N LYS A 105 -25.97 18.12 6.46
CA LYS A 105 -26.09 18.22 7.91
C LYS A 105 -24.76 18.03 8.62
N SER A 106 -24.07 19.09 8.86
CA SER A 106 -23.42 19.40 10.14
C SER A 106 -22.70 20.74 10.02
N GLU A 107 -23.46 21.82 10.02
CA GLU A 107 -22.97 23.11 10.47
C GLU A 107 -23.52 23.36 11.86
N ALA A 108 -22.67 23.49 12.85
CA ALA A 108 -22.82 24.48 13.92
C ALA A 108 -21.58 24.45 14.85
N ASP A 109 -21.03 25.63 14.98
CA ASP A 109 -20.17 26.19 16.05
C ASP A 109 -18.68 25.89 16.00
N THR A 110 -17.83 26.80 15.61
CA THR A 110 -17.47 28.06 16.31
C THR A 110 -16.60 28.98 15.43
N ALA A 111 -17.02 30.18 15.27
CA ALA A 111 -16.24 31.25 14.69
C ALA A 111 -15.24 31.84 15.72
N LYS A 112 -13.99 32.17 15.28
CA LYS A 112 -13.43 33.53 15.39
C LYS A 112 -11.98 33.61 14.94
N GLU A 113 -11.80 34.47 13.98
CA GLU A 113 -10.85 35.58 13.79
C GLU A 113 -9.36 35.35 13.60
N GLY A 114 -8.91 35.80 12.45
CA GLY A 114 -7.53 36.19 12.14
C GLY A 114 -7.31 36.44 10.66
N ALA A 115 -7.57 37.66 10.20
CA ALA A 115 -7.38 38.12 8.83
C ALA A 115 -5.90 38.28 8.46
N ALA A 116 -5.53 37.96 7.22
CA ALA A 116 -4.70 38.79 6.34
C ALA A 116 -4.60 38.21 4.92
N GLU A 117 -5.10 38.98 4.02
CA GLU A 117 -4.90 39.16 2.58
C GLU A 117 -3.76 38.38 1.88
N GLY A 118 -4.14 37.72 0.78
CA GLY A 118 -3.25 37.24 -0.27
C GLY A 118 -4.07 36.66 -1.39
N ILE A 119 -4.59 37.49 -2.31
CA ILE A 119 -5.23 37.08 -3.54
C ILE A 119 -4.17 36.39 -4.39
N ALA A 120 -4.23 35.04 -4.50
CA ALA A 120 -3.56 34.28 -5.53
C ALA A 120 -4.63 33.50 -6.31
N THR A 121 -4.75 33.88 -7.58
CA THR A 121 -5.52 33.26 -8.64
C THR A 121 -5.51 31.73 -8.55
N ALA A 122 -6.71 31.11 -8.59
CA ALA A 122 -6.87 29.67 -8.75
C ALA A 122 -6.07 29.21 -9.99
N PRO A 123 -5.16 28.21 -9.84
CA PRO A 123 -4.54 27.59 -11.00
C PRO A 123 -5.63 26.80 -11.74
N LYS A 124 -5.67 26.95 -13.07
CA LYS A 124 -6.30 26.00 -13.99
C LYS A 124 -5.83 24.62 -13.58
N GLU A 125 -6.72 23.69 -13.34
CA GLU A 125 -6.40 22.25 -13.28
C GLU A 125 -5.80 21.86 -14.63
N GLU A 126 -4.47 21.89 -14.73
CA GLU A 126 -3.76 21.22 -15.79
C GLU A 126 -3.86 19.74 -15.48
N ALA A 127 -4.30 18.94 -16.45
CA ALA A 127 -4.37 17.49 -16.30
C ALA A 127 -3.00 16.96 -15.86
N LEU A 128 -2.96 16.16 -14.81
CA LEU A 128 -1.74 15.52 -14.33
C LEU A 128 -1.27 14.53 -15.40
N THR A 129 -0.09 14.76 -15.97
CA THR A 129 0.50 13.93 -17.06
C THR A 129 1.89 13.43 -16.70
N GLU A 130 2.44 13.86 -15.56
CA GLU A 130 3.76 13.43 -15.10
C GLU A 130 3.86 13.50 -13.58
N LEU A 131 4.68 12.63 -13.00
CA LEU A 131 5.14 12.72 -11.62
C LEU A 131 6.62 13.09 -11.63
N LYS A 132 6.97 14.05 -10.80
CA LYS A 132 8.34 14.49 -10.60
C LYS A 132 9.05 13.59 -9.59
N ALA A 133 10.38 13.60 -9.59
CA ALA A 133 11.18 12.87 -8.63
C ALA A 133 10.81 13.29 -7.20
N GLY A 134 10.45 12.33 -6.37
CA GLY A 134 10.19 12.56 -4.95
C GLY A 134 11.46 12.68 -4.11
N LEU A 135 12.64 12.47 -4.74
CA LEU A 135 13.93 12.48 -4.05
C LEU A 135 15.04 12.86 -5.04
N SER A 136 16.04 13.61 -4.61
CA SER A 136 17.22 13.86 -5.43
C SER A 136 18.16 12.68 -5.40
N GLY A 137 18.73 12.32 -6.56
CA GLY A 137 19.66 11.22 -6.70
C GLY A 137 19.60 10.55 -8.06
N LYS A 138 20.28 9.41 -8.18
CA LYS A 138 20.33 8.63 -9.41
C LYS A 138 19.08 7.75 -9.53
N VAL A 139 18.33 7.95 -10.59
CA VAL A 139 17.15 7.13 -10.91
C VAL A 139 17.60 5.83 -11.57
N ILE A 140 17.17 4.70 -11.00
CA ILE A 140 17.46 3.35 -11.49
C ILE A 140 16.14 2.61 -11.80
N PRO A 141 16.17 1.61 -12.69
CA PRO A 141 15.03 0.71 -12.88
C PRO A 141 14.70 -0.03 -11.58
N LEU A 142 13.44 -0.41 -11.42
CA LEU A 142 13.01 -1.20 -10.25
C LEU A 142 13.70 -2.58 -10.23
N ASP A 143 14.00 -3.15 -11.40
CA ASP A 143 14.76 -4.41 -11.56
C ASP A 143 16.15 -4.41 -10.89
N ASP A 144 16.77 -3.23 -10.76
CA ASP A 144 18.12 -3.09 -10.17
C ASP A 144 18.09 -2.95 -8.63
N VAL A 145 16.93 -2.92 -8.01
CA VAL A 145 16.77 -2.84 -6.54
C VAL A 145 17.21 -4.17 -5.92
N PRO A 146 18.06 -4.18 -4.88
CA PRO A 146 18.55 -5.41 -4.24
C PRO A 146 17.51 -6.03 -3.30
N ASP A 147 16.27 -6.20 -3.78
CA ASP A 147 15.13 -6.80 -3.09
C ASP A 147 14.21 -7.50 -4.08
N ASN A 148 13.81 -8.75 -3.77
CA ASN A 148 13.01 -9.56 -4.68
C ASN A 148 11.54 -9.11 -4.79
N VAL A 149 10.99 -8.44 -3.80
CA VAL A 149 9.61 -7.96 -3.83
C VAL A 149 9.49 -6.79 -4.79
N PHE A 150 10.46 -5.86 -4.72
CA PHE A 150 10.48 -4.69 -5.58
C PHE A 150 10.95 -5.03 -7.00
N SER A 151 12.09 -5.75 -7.14
CA SER A 151 12.67 -6.07 -8.46
C SER A 151 11.83 -7.04 -9.29
N GLN A 152 10.92 -7.79 -8.70
CA GLN A 152 9.96 -8.66 -9.42
C GLN A 152 8.60 -8.00 -9.65
N HIS A 153 8.46 -6.72 -9.37
CA HIS A 153 7.22 -5.93 -9.58
C HIS A 153 5.98 -6.51 -8.87
N VAL A 154 6.18 -7.19 -7.71
CA VAL A 154 5.08 -7.86 -6.98
C VAL A 154 4.04 -6.88 -6.48
N MET A 155 4.46 -5.65 -6.17
CA MET A 155 3.60 -4.58 -5.63
C MET A 155 3.12 -3.57 -6.67
N GLY A 156 3.57 -3.68 -7.91
CA GLY A 156 3.32 -2.73 -8.99
C GLY A 156 4.59 -2.39 -9.75
N ASP A 157 4.50 -1.50 -10.72
CA ASP A 157 5.63 -1.03 -11.50
C ASP A 157 6.08 0.36 -11.02
N GLY A 158 7.31 0.76 -11.35
CA GLY A 158 7.83 2.01 -10.83
C GLY A 158 9.30 2.28 -11.13
N ILE A 159 9.87 3.14 -10.32
CA ILE A 159 11.30 3.48 -10.35
C ILE A 159 11.88 3.41 -8.94
N ALA A 160 13.21 3.37 -8.86
CA ALA A 160 13.92 3.58 -7.62
C ALA A 160 14.92 4.72 -7.74
N ILE A 161 15.26 5.34 -6.61
CA ILE A 161 16.26 6.43 -6.56
C ILE A 161 17.32 6.07 -5.52
N GLU A 162 18.59 6.04 -5.95
CA GLU A 162 19.74 6.03 -5.05
C GLU A 162 19.92 7.46 -4.49
N PRO A 163 19.64 7.72 -3.20
CA PRO A 163 19.43 9.07 -2.70
C PRO A 163 20.72 9.88 -2.57
N SER A 164 20.72 11.11 -3.06
CA SER A 164 21.70 12.14 -2.73
C SER A 164 21.21 13.12 -1.66
N SER A 165 19.89 13.20 -1.45
CA SER A 165 19.22 14.01 -0.40
C SER A 165 18.68 13.11 0.72
N ASP A 166 18.08 13.72 1.74
CA ASP A 166 17.59 13.07 2.97
C ASP A 166 16.09 13.29 3.21
N THR A 167 15.38 13.93 2.28
CA THR A 167 13.99 14.29 2.43
C THR A 167 13.22 13.93 1.17
N VAL A 168 12.24 13.05 1.32
CA VAL A 168 11.27 12.69 0.28
C VAL A 168 10.22 13.79 0.21
N VAL A 169 9.90 14.22 -1.00
CA VAL A 169 8.84 15.22 -1.27
C VAL A 169 7.73 14.65 -2.15
N ALA A 170 6.56 15.26 -2.10
CA ALA A 170 5.43 14.87 -2.93
C ALA A 170 5.72 15.13 -4.43
N PRO A 171 5.60 14.10 -5.29
CA PRO A 171 5.86 14.21 -6.73
C PRO A 171 4.89 15.14 -7.49
N ALA A 172 3.68 15.28 -6.96
CA ALA A 172 2.61 16.15 -7.46
C ALA A 172 1.63 16.44 -6.31
N ASP A 173 0.66 17.34 -6.54
CA ASP A 173 -0.45 17.58 -5.62
C ASP A 173 -1.21 16.26 -5.39
N SER A 174 -1.38 15.87 -4.12
CA SER A 174 -1.94 14.56 -3.76
C SER A 174 -2.57 14.55 -2.37
N THR A 175 -3.19 13.43 -2.04
CA THR A 175 -3.66 13.14 -0.67
C THR A 175 -2.86 11.95 -0.13
N VAL A 176 -2.38 12.05 1.08
CA VAL A 176 -1.71 10.93 1.78
C VAL A 176 -2.77 9.89 2.13
N ASN A 177 -2.74 8.71 1.48
CA ASN A 177 -3.72 7.66 1.70
C ASN A 177 -3.29 6.63 2.75
N ALA A 178 -1.98 6.55 3.04
CA ALA A 178 -1.43 5.66 4.07
C ALA A 178 -0.11 6.20 4.62
N VAL A 179 0.18 5.92 5.89
CA VAL A 179 1.48 6.15 6.51
C VAL A 179 1.87 4.97 7.40
N MET A 180 3.15 4.61 7.42
CA MET A 180 3.68 3.64 8.38
C MET A 180 4.07 4.37 9.67
N ALA A 181 3.08 4.71 10.49
CA ALA A 181 3.25 5.59 11.66
C ALA A 181 4.30 5.08 12.68
N ASP A 182 4.38 3.75 12.88
CA ASP A 182 5.30 3.14 13.85
C ASP A 182 6.76 3.17 13.40
N THR A 183 7.00 3.10 12.09
CA THR A 183 8.36 2.96 11.52
C THR A 183 8.78 4.14 10.66
N GLY A 184 7.84 4.95 10.16
CA GLY A 184 8.10 6.19 9.43
C GLY A 184 8.79 6.04 8.06
N HIS A 185 9.06 4.82 7.61
CA HIS A 185 9.87 4.55 6.41
C HIS A 185 9.07 4.54 5.11
N ALA A 186 7.74 4.52 5.17
CA ALA A 186 6.90 4.46 3.98
C ALA A 186 5.62 5.27 4.10
N CYS A 187 5.14 5.77 2.97
CA CYS A 187 3.83 6.40 2.84
C CYS A 187 3.22 6.15 1.45
N GLY A 188 1.90 6.22 1.38
CA GLY A 188 1.12 6.14 0.15
C GLY A 188 0.50 7.48 -0.21
N LEU A 189 0.38 7.75 -1.51
CA LEU A 189 -0.23 8.96 -2.06
C LEU A 189 -1.31 8.58 -3.08
N THR A 190 -2.43 9.29 -3.06
CA THR A 190 -3.45 9.23 -4.12
C THR A 190 -3.50 10.56 -4.85
N PHE A 191 -3.40 10.52 -6.17
CA PHE A 191 -3.45 11.70 -7.04
C PHE A 191 -4.87 11.95 -7.57
N ALA A 192 -5.09 13.13 -8.15
CA ALA A 192 -6.40 13.56 -8.64
C ALA A 192 -7.00 12.64 -9.73
N ASN A 193 -6.16 11.95 -10.51
CA ASN A 193 -6.55 10.98 -11.53
C ASN A 193 -6.83 9.56 -10.98
N GLY A 194 -6.80 9.38 -9.65
CA GLY A 194 -6.99 8.09 -8.99
C GLY A 194 -5.75 7.19 -8.98
N MET A 195 -4.62 7.62 -9.52
CA MET A 195 -3.35 6.90 -9.41
C MET A 195 -2.92 6.84 -7.95
N GLU A 196 -2.41 5.68 -7.51
CA GLU A 196 -1.81 5.51 -6.18
C GLU A 196 -0.31 5.21 -6.30
N LEU A 197 0.47 5.88 -5.48
CA LEU A 197 1.92 5.73 -5.43
C LEU A 197 2.35 5.34 -4.02
N LEU A 198 3.03 4.21 -3.90
CA LEU A 198 3.75 3.82 -2.69
C LEU A 198 5.17 4.37 -2.75
N ILE A 199 5.59 5.02 -1.69
CA ILE A 199 6.97 5.46 -1.47
C ILE A 199 7.53 4.68 -0.28
N HIS A 200 8.66 3.98 -0.49
CA HIS A 200 9.30 3.19 0.55
C HIS A 200 10.79 3.51 0.60
N VAL A 201 11.26 4.00 1.73
CA VAL A 201 12.64 4.45 1.93
C VAL A 201 13.50 3.31 2.46
N GLY A 202 14.50 2.92 1.66
CA GLY A 202 15.41 1.83 1.96
C GLY A 202 14.83 0.44 1.74
N VAL A 203 15.65 -0.58 1.88
CA VAL A 203 15.26 -2.00 1.84
C VAL A 203 15.39 -2.57 3.25
N ASP A 204 14.39 -3.34 3.68
CA ASP A 204 14.30 -3.96 5.03
C ASP A 204 14.38 -2.96 6.19
N THR A 205 14.12 -1.68 5.93
CA THR A 205 14.20 -0.61 6.93
C THR A 205 13.09 -0.64 7.97
N VAL A 206 12.08 -1.48 7.79
CA VAL A 206 11.07 -1.80 8.82
C VAL A 206 11.73 -2.33 10.10
N ASP A 207 12.85 -3.04 9.99
CA ASP A 207 13.60 -3.62 11.11
C ASP A 207 14.26 -2.56 12.00
N MET A 208 14.41 -1.32 11.49
CA MET A 208 14.97 -0.19 12.25
C MET A 208 13.97 0.40 13.27
N ASN A 209 12.70 -0.07 13.28
CA ASN A 209 11.67 0.37 14.23
C ASN A 209 11.52 1.90 14.34
N GLY A 210 11.67 2.60 13.21
CA GLY A 210 11.55 4.05 13.10
C GLY A 210 12.83 4.84 13.42
N GLU A 211 13.91 4.18 13.83
CA GLU A 211 15.17 4.88 14.09
C GLU A 211 15.75 5.46 12.79
N GLY A 212 15.97 6.77 12.76
CA GLY A 212 16.46 7.48 11.59
C GLY A 212 15.37 7.97 10.63
N PHE A 213 14.10 7.81 10.96
CA PHE A 213 12.97 8.28 10.14
C PHE A 213 12.13 9.32 10.88
N ALA A 214 11.58 10.27 10.14
CA ALA A 214 10.60 11.23 10.61
C ALA A 214 9.53 11.45 9.54
N LEU A 215 8.31 11.00 9.81
CA LEU A 215 7.13 11.37 9.03
C LEU A 215 6.85 12.86 9.21
N LEU A 216 6.60 13.56 8.12
CA LEU A 216 6.28 14.99 8.08
C LEU A 216 4.80 15.22 7.78
N VAL A 217 4.04 14.16 7.52
CA VAL A 217 2.64 14.15 7.10
C VAL A 217 1.83 13.12 7.87
N GLU A 218 0.50 13.29 7.85
CA GLU A 218 -0.47 12.39 8.46
C GLU A 218 -1.40 11.80 7.37
N GLU A 219 -2.01 10.65 7.66
CA GLU A 219 -3.01 10.04 6.78
C GLU A 219 -4.21 10.98 6.59
N GLY A 220 -4.68 11.11 5.35
CA GLY A 220 -5.75 12.03 4.96
C GLY A 220 -5.28 13.47 4.67
N GLN A 221 -4.02 13.81 4.95
CA GLN A 221 -3.48 15.14 4.67
C GLN A 221 -3.37 15.39 3.16
N LYS A 222 -3.79 16.56 2.70
CA LYS A 222 -3.51 17.05 1.34
C LYS A 222 -2.16 17.71 1.31
N VAL A 223 -1.33 17.31 0.37
CA VAL A 223 0.02 17.82 0.17
C VAL A 223 0.18 18.39 -1.23
N ARG A 224 1.01 19.42 -1.37
CA ARG A 224 1.36 20.02 -2.66
C ARG A 224 2.63 19.40 -3.22
N ALA A 225 2.77 19.50 -4.52
CA ALA A 225 4.04 19.14 -5.19
C ALA A 225 5.24 19.82 -4.50
N GLY A 226 6.26 19.00 -4.18
CA GLY A 226 7.46 19.46 -3.48
C GLY A 226 7.34 19.57 -1.95
N GLU A 227 6.17 19.33 -1.36
CA GLU A 227 6.01 19.30 0.11
C GLU A 227 6.67 18.04 0.70
N GLY A 228 7.38 18.22 1.84
CA GLY A 228 8.12 17.14 2.48
C GLY A 228 7.19 16.08 3.07
N LEU A 229 7.49 14.81 2.82
CA LEU A 229 6.71 13.65 3.27
C LEU A 229 7.43 12.86 4.36
N ILE A 230 8.68 12.46 4.07
CA ILE A 230 9.52 11.65 4.97
C ILE A 230 10.90 12.25 4.98
N ARG A 231 11.46 12.48 6.18
CA ARG A 231 12.88 12.76 6.35
C ARG A 231 13.56 11.53 6.94
N PHE A 232 14.76 11.21 6.44
CA PHE A 232 15.49 10.04 6.87
C PHE A 232 17.00 10.30 6.98
N ASP A 233 17.67 9.48 7.76
CA ASP A 233 19.11 9.55 8.01
C ASP A 233 19.81 8.38 7.28
N LYS A 234 20.42 8.67 6.13
CA LYS A 234 21.12 7.67 5.29
C LYS A 234 22.25 6.96 6.04
N GLU A 235 22.96 7.70 6.90
CA GLU A 235 24.10 7.16 7.65
C GLU A 235 23.63 6.13 8.67
N LYS A 236 22.49 6.37 9.33
CA LYS A 236 21.86 5.40 10.22
C LYS A 236 21.35 4.17 9.48
N ILE A 237 20.72 4.35 8.31
CA ILE A 237 20.27 3.24 7.47
C ILE A 237 21.45 2.35 7.10
N HIS A 238 22.55 2.94 6.61
CA HIS A 238 23.75 2.19 6.25
C HIS A 238 24.45 1.57 7.48
N ALA A 239 24.48 2.26 8.61
CA ALA A 239 25.04 1.71 9.85
C ALA A 239 24.25 0.51 10.38
N ALA A 240 22.93 0.45 10.12
CA ALA A 240 22.09 -0.69 10.40
C ALA A 240 22.24 -1.84 9.38
N GLY A 241 23.02 -1.63 8.30
CA GLY A 241 23.29 -2.63 7.27
C GLY A 241 22.28 -2.66 6.12
N HIS A 242 21.40 -1.66 6.02
CA HIS A 242 20.36 -1.59 4.99
C HIS A 242 20.77 -0.67 3.83
N PRO A 243 20.37 -1.00 2.57
CA PRO A 243 20.45 -0.07 1.46
C PRO A 243 19.48 1.10 1.64
N SER A 244 19.89 2.31 1.30
CA SER A 244 19.03 3.51 1.37
C SER A 244 18.27 3.78 0.07
N VAL A 245 18.38 2.92 -0.94
CA VAL A 245 17.61 3.04 -2.19
C VAL A 245 16.12 3.15 -1.89
N THR A 246 15.49 4.17 -2.46
CA THR A 246 14.09 4.50 -2.19
C THR A 246 13.26 4.17 -3.42
N VAL A 247 12.19 3.39 -3.25
CA VAL A 247 11.31 2.99 -4.35
C VAL A 247 10.05 3.85 -4.42
N PHE A 248 9.60 4.08 -5.64
CA PHE A 248 8.38 4.80 -6.02
C PHE A 248 7.56 3.89 -6.92
N ILE A 249 6.55 3.23 -6.37
CA ILE A 249 5.78 2.16 -7.01
C ILE A 249 4.36 2.64 -7.25
N VAL A 250 3.91 2.58 -8.50
CA VAL A 250 2.50 2.78 -8.87
C VAL A 250 1.76 1.49 -8.52
N THR A 251 0.95 1.55 -7.48
CA THR A 251 0.14 0.41 -7.00
C THR A 251 -1.22 0.34 -7.66
N GLU A 252 -1.75 1.50 -8.09
CA GLU A 252 -2.98 1.64 -8.87
C GLU A 252 -2.77 2.71 -9.94
N GLU A 253 -3.09 2.40 -11.20
CA GLU A 253 -2.88 3.31 -12.34
C GLU A 253 -3.93 4.43 -12.40
N GLY A 254 -5.09 4.24 -11.76
CA GLY A 254 -6.21 5.17 -11.86
C GLY A 254 -6.70 5.31 -13.30
N SER A 255 -6.85 6.55 -13.79
CA SER A 255 -7.23 6.82 -15.18
C SER A 255 -6.03 7.04 -16.11
N ALA A 256 -4.78 6.91 -15.61
CA ALA A 256 -3.56 7.06 -16.41
C ALA A 256 -3.43 5.91 -17.43
N LYS A 257 -2.85 6.25 -18.59
CA LYS A 257 -2.57 5.31 -19.68
C LYS A 257 -1.15 5.53 -20.17
N ASN A 258 -0.59 4.49 -20.81
CA ASN A 258 0.73 4.57 -21.44
C ASN A 258 1.80 5.09 -20.46
N ILE A 259 1.84 4.51 -19.26
CA ILE A 259 2.77 4.94 -18.21
C ILE A 259 4.20 4.59 -18.62
N GLU A 260 5.07 5.61 -18.64
CA GLU A 260 6.49 5.49 -18.97
C GLU A 260 7.32 5.80 -17.72
N TYR A 261 8.18 4.87 -17.32
CA TYR A 261 9.10 4.98 -16.20
C TYR A 261 10.48 5.38 -16.69
N LEU A 262 10.94 6.59 -16.32
CA LEU A 262 12.21 7.16 -16.79
C LEU A 262 13.32 6.83 -15.79
N SER A 263 14.38 6.18 -16.25
CA SER A 263 15.51 5.78 -15.42
C SER A 263 16.86 6.05 -16.11
N GLY A 264 17.98 5.83 -15.39
CA GLY A 264 19.33 6.02 -15.94
C GLY A 264 19.81 7.48 -15.95
N MET A 265 19.18 8.36 -15.15
CA MET A 265 19.53 9.78 -15.06
C MET A 265 19.68 10.25 -13.62
N GLU A 266 20.31 11.40 -13.42
CA GLU A 266 20.26 12.13 -12.15
C GLU A 266 18.97 12.95 -12.10
N ALA A 267 18.30 12.94 -10.95
CA ALA A 267 17.07 13.68 -10.72
C ALA A 267 17.21 14.65 -9.56
N GLU A 268 16.49 15.77 -9.67
CA GLU A 268 16.30 16.76 -8.60
C GLU A 268 14.87 16.66 -8.08
N ALA A 269 14.73 16.55 -6.76
CA ALA A 269 13.45 16.39 -6.08
C ALA A 269 12.48 17.54 -6.39
N GLY A 270 11.25 17.23 -6.77
CA GLY A 270 10.22 18.20 -7.12
C GLY A 270 10.38 18.87 -8.49
N GLU A 271 11.45 18.55 -9.25
CA GLU A 271 11.73 19.21 -10.53
C GLU A 271 11.77 18.24 -11.72
N THR A 272 12.53 17.14 -11.61
CA THR A 272 12.79 16.23 -12.72
C THR A 272 11.63 15.25 -12.92
N PRO A 273 10.96 15.19 -14.08
CA PRO A 273 9.96 14.17 -14.37
C PRO A 273 10.59 12.78 -14.39
N VAL A 274 9.98 11.81 -13.69
CA VAL A 274 10.45 10.42 -13.60
C VAL A 274 9.38 9.40 -13.99
N ILE A 275 8.09 9.78 -13.99
CA ILE A 275 6.99 8.96 -14.50
C ILE A 275 6.14 9.86 -15.37
N ARG A 276 5.82 9.41 -16.60
CA ARG A 276 4.94 10.12 -17.55
C ARG A 276 3.78 9.23 -17.94
N PHE A 277 2.63 9.84 -18.23
CA PHE A 277 1.41 9.14 -18.61
C PHE A 277 0.46 10.05 -19.38
N GLU A 278 -0.58 9.45 -20.00
CA GLU A 278 -1.64 10.12 -20.73
C GLU A 278 -2.98 9.98 -20.01
#